data_1512bb875b3873569fc716bac1472802
#
_entry.id   1512bb875b3873569fc716bac1472802
#
_cell.length_a   1.000
_cell.length_b   1.000
_cell.length_c   1.000
_cell.angle_alpha   90.00
_cell.angle_beta   90.00
_cell.angle_gamma   90.00
#
_symmetry.space_group_name_H-M   'P 1'
#
loop_
_entity.id
_entity.type
_entity.pdbx_description
1 polymer ?
#
loop_
_entity_poly.entity_id
_entity_poly.type
_entity_poly.pdbx_seq_one_letter_code
_entity_poly.pdbx_strand_id
1 'polypeptide(L)'
;RFTTKEAGIFPIGGKSEFAGVPYYKQDDMLRVGKRILRENGILTDIFMAPSHSFDKNTVKALKKNGFSCITDGFGRAPYKRSGIVYYPISSRRSKTLSDKRDGITTFVYHTNTMDEKEFADFEKLLETAKVVSFSELMDMQATQQGILGYICEHILAKAKYTIVNLRKSIK
;
A
#
# COMPACT_ATOMS: atom_id res chain seq x y z
N ARG A 1 -14.80 -8.44 -0.15
CA ARG A 1 -15.07 -9.44 -1.22
C ARG A 1 -14.55 -8.90 -2.54
N PHE A 2 -13.67 -9.64 -3.19
CA PHE A 2 -13.12 -9.20 -4.48
C PHE A 2 -14.22 -9.02 -5.53
N THR A 3 -14.18 -7.88 -6.22
CA THR A 3 -15.17 -7.50 -7.22
C THR A 3 -14.68 -7.76 -8.64
N THR A 4 -13.36 -7.79 -8.85
CA THR A 4 -12.75 -8.00 -10.16
C THR A 4 -11.54 -8.93 -10.08
N LYS A 5 -11.09 -9.41 -11.25
CA LYS A 5 -9.83 -10.14 -11.44
C LYS A 5 -8.76 -9.26 -12.12
N GLU A 6 -8.99 -7.96 -12.19
CA GLU A 6 -8.10 -7.02 -12.84
C GLU A 6 -6.82 -6.80 -12.04
N ALA A 7 -5.70 -6.76 -12.73
CA ALA A 7 -4.45 -6.30 -12.17
C ALA A 7 -4.50 -4.79 -11.97
N GLY A 8 -4.03 -4.30 -10.82
CA GLY A 8 -3.88 -2.87 -10.57
C GLY A 8 -2.75 -2.23 -11.39
N ILE A 9 -2.46 -0.95 -11.09
CA ILE A 9 -1.29 -0.24 -11.64
C ILE A 9 -0.01 -1.04 -11.41
N PHE A 10 0.09 -1.68 -10.23
CA PHE A 10 1.16 -2.62 -9.94
C PHE A 10 0.63 -4.05 -10.07
N PRO A 11 1.24 -4.91 -10.87
CA PRO A 11 0.81 -6.29 -11.06
C PRO A 11 1.22 -7.17 -9.86
N ILE A 12 0.60 -6.93 -8.69
CA ILE A 12 0.90 -7.64 -7.44
C ILE A 12 0.00 -8.85 -7.25
N GLY A 13 -1.19 -8.83 -7.83
CA GLY A 13 -2.18 -9.90 -7.73
C GLY A 13 -3.23 -9.84 -8.83
N GLY A 14 -3.98 -10.92 -9.01
CA GLY A 14 -5.08 -11.02 -9.97
C GLY A 14 -6.46 -10.83 -9.32
N LYS A 15 -6.55 -10.19 -8.17
CA LYS A 15 -7.80 -9.94 -7.46
C LYS A 15 -7.82 -8.50 -6.97
N SER A 16 -8.93 -7.80 -7.14
CA SER A 16 -9.08 -6.42 -6.70
C SER A 16 -10.50 -6.13 -6.22
N GLU A 17 -10.61 -5.15 -5.36
CA GLU A 17 -11.89 -4.54 -4.99
C GLU A 17 -12.10 -3.19 -5.68
N PHE A 18 -11.02 -2.61 -6.22
CA PHE A 18 -11.01 -1.31 -6.89
C PHE A 18 -10.61 -1.39 -8.35
N ALA A 19 -9.45 -1.98 -8.68
CA ALA A 19 -8.98 -2.03 -10.07
C ALA A 19 -10.00 -2.73 -10.99
N GLY A 20 -10.31 -2.12 -12.13
CA GLY A 20 -11.32 -2.61 -13.07
C GLY A 20 -12.77 -2.28 -12.72
N VAL A 21 -13.02 -1.66 -11.56
CA VAL A 21 -14.35 -1.13 -11.23
C VAL A 21 -14.54 0.22 -11.94
N PRO A 22 -15.73 0.50 -12.52
CA PRO A 22 -16.00 1.79 -13.15
C PRO A 22 -15.75 2.97 -12.20
N TYR A 23 -15.21 4.06 -12.73
CA TYR A 23 -14.82 5.26 -11.96
C TYR A 23 -15.91 5.75 -11.00
N TYR A 24 -17.15 5.86 -11.48
CA TYR A 24 -18.25 6.40 -10.68
C TYR A 24 -18.57 5.53 -9.45
N LYS A 25 -18.39 4.19 -9.56
CA LYS A 25 -18.55 3.27 -8.43
C LYS A 25 -17.41 3.42 -7.44
N GLN A 26 -16.17 3.53 -7.92
CA GLN A 26 -15.02 3.77 -7.04
C GLN A 26 -15.15 5.10 -6.28
N ASP A 27 -15.59 6.15 -6.97
CA ASP A 27 -15.85 7.47 -6.39
C ASP A 27 -16.90 7.39 -5.28
N ASP A 28 -18.00 6.68 -5.52
CA ASP A 28 -19.06 6.47 -4.52
C ASP A 28 -18.58 5.67 -3.32
N MET A 29 -17.86 4.57 -3.55
CA MET A 29 -17.28 3.74 -2.48
C MET A 29 -16.38 4.56 -1.56
N LEU A 30 -15.49 5.38 -2.12
CA LEU A 30 -14.57 6.22 -1.34
C LEU A 30 -15.30 7.34 -0.59
N ARG A 31 -16.26 7.98 -1.24
CA ARG A 31 -17.09 9.02 -0.63
C ARG A 31 -17.88 8.47 0.56
N VAL A 32 -18.54 7.33 0.38
CA VAL A 32 -19.33 6.67 1.43
C VAL A 32 -18.41 6.19 2.57
N GLY A 33 -17.31 5.51 2.26
CA GLY A 33 -16.35 5.04 3.26
C GLY A 33 -15.77 6.19 4.09
N LYS A 34 -15.36 7.29 3.44
CA LYS A 34 -14.83 8.46 4.15
C LYS A 34 -15.90 9.13 5.04
N ARG A 35 -17.16 9.15 4.61
CA ARG A 35 -18.27 9.65 5.43
C ARG A 35 -18.47 8.79 6.67
N ILE A 36 -18.53 7.45 6.54
CA ILE A 36 -18.68 6.52 7.66
C ILE A 36 -17.56 6.70 8.67
N LEU A 37 -16.30 6.78 8.21
CA LEU A 37 -15.16 7.02 9.10
C LEU A 37 -15.32 8.33 9.86
N ARG A 38 -15.70 9.41 9.19
CA ARG A 38 -15.91 10.74 9.82
C ARG A 38 -17.05 10.72 10.85
N GLU A 39 -18.16 10.07 10.55
CA GLU A 39 -19.29 9.91 11.46
C GLU A 39 -18.91 9.13 12.73
N ASN A 40 -17.85 8.32 12.67
CA ASN A 40 -17.27 7.59 13.80
C ASN A 40 -16.02 8.28 14.40
N GLY A 41 -15.81 9.57 14.12
CA GLY A 41 -14.70 10.35 14.69
C GLY A 41 -13.33 10.10 14.05
N ILE A 42 -13.26 9.33 12.96
CA ILE A 42 -12.00 9.01 12.28
C ILE A 42 -11.81 9.96 11.09
N LEU A 43 -10.87 10.89 11.22
CA LEU A 43 -10.47 11.79 10.15
C LEU A 43 -9.21 11.24 9.47
N THR A 44 -9.33 10.81 8.22
CA THR A 44 -8.19 10.29 7.46
C THR A 44 -8.26 10.71 6.00
N ASP A 45 -7.10 10.93 5.41
CA ASP A 45 -6.86 11.12 3.99
C ASP A 45 -5.87 10.08 3.44
N ILE A 46 -5.63 9.02 4.21
CA ILE A 46 -4.75 7.91 3.89
C ILE A 46 -5.60 6.78 3.31
N PHE A 47 -5.15 6.22 2.20
CA PHE A 47 -5.78 5.07 1.57
C PHE A 47 -4.81 3.88 1.52
N MET A 48 -5.30 2.72 1.94
CA MET A 48 -4.65 1.43 1.71
C MET A 48 -5.54 0.61 0.78
N ALA A 49 -5.02 0.21 -0.36
CA ALA A 49 -5.78 -0.55 -1.33
C ALA A 49 -6.01 -1.99 -0.85
N PRO A 50 -7.25 -2.48 -0.80
CA PRO A 50 -7.50 -3.90 -0.56
C PRO A 50 -6.73 -4.75 -1.57
N SER A 51 -6.04 -5.79 -1.07
CA SER A 51 -5.14 -6.64 -1.88
C SER A 51 -4.02 -5.87 -2.60
N HIS A 52 -3.70 -4.66 -2.14
CA HIS A 52 -2.69 -3.77 -2.76
C HIS A 52 -2.96 -3.48 -4.24
N SER A 53 -4.23 -3.54 -4.65
CA SER A 53 -4.63 -3.44 -6.05
C SER A 53 -5.55 -2.25 -6.29
N PHE A 54 -5.10 -1.31 -7.13
CA PHE A 54 -5.80 -0.09 -7.52
C PHE A 54 -5.40 0.33 -8.93
N ASP A 55 -6.21 1.12 -9.61
CA ASP A 55 -5.99 1.58 -10.97
C ASP A 55 -5.97 3.12 -11.10
N LYS A 56 -5.90 3.61 -12.33
CA LYS A 56 -5.92 5.06 -12.60
C LYS A 56 -7.24 5.72 -12.16
N ASN A 57 -8.36 4.99 -12.25
CA ASN A 57 -9.66 5.47 -11.78
C ASN A 57 -9.67 5.60 -10.26
N THR A 58 -9.04 4.65 -9.54
CA THR A 58 -8.87 4.73 -8.09
C THR A 58 -8.11 6.00 -7.70
N VAL A 59 -6.96 6.26 -8.34
CA VAL A 59 -6.16 7.47 -8.05
C VAL A 59 -6.95 8.75 -8.32
N LYS A 60 -7.72 8.79 -9.40
CA LYS A 60 -8.60 9.92 -9.73
C LYS A 60 -9.70 10.12 -8.67
N ALA A 61 -10.34 9.03 -8.25
CA ALA A 61 -11.41 9.05 -7.26
C ALA A 61 -10.89 9.43 -5.86
N LEU A 62 -9.71 8.95 -5.47
CA LEU A 62 -9.03 9.34 -4.23
C LEU A 62 -8.82 10.85 -4.17
N LYS A 63 -8.24 11.44 -5.20
CA LYS A 63 -8.01 12.89 -5.28
C LYS A 63 -9.31 13.68 -5.15
N LYS A 64 -10.35 13.28 -5.88
CA LYS A 64 -11.66 13.93 -5.82
C LYS A 64 -12.26 13.89 -4.41
N ASN A 65 -12.04 12.81 -3.67
CA ASN A 65 -12.55 12.64 -2.32
C ASN A 65 -11.58 13.15 -1.23
N GLY A 66 -10.53 13.90 -1.61
CA GLY A 66 -9.61 14.53 -0.67
C GLY A 66 -8.71 13.53 0.09
N PHE A 67 -8.35 12.43 -0.54
CA PHE A 67 -7.26 11.59 -0.08
C PHE A 67 -5.94 12.14 -0.62
N SER A 68 -4.92 12.17 0.21
CA SER A 68 -3.60 12.72 -0.10
C SER A 68 -2.53 11.66 -0.30
N CYS A 69 -2.72 10.48 0.26
CA CYS A 69 -1.70 9.43 0.21
C CYS A 69 -2.23 8.01 0.09
N ILE A 70 -1.34 7.13 -0.41
CA ILE A 70 -1.55 5.69 -0.58
C ILE A 70 -0.37 4.96 0.05
N THR A 71 -0.65 3.88 0.82
CA THR A 71 0.40 3.07 1.49
C THR A 71 0.95 1.93 0.61
N ASP A 72 0.63 1.92 -0.67
CA ASP A 72 0.94 0.80 -1.58
C ASP A 72 1.98 1.18 -2.65
N GLY A 73 2.97 1.99 -2.27
CA GLY A 73 4.09 2.33 -3.14
C GLY A 73 5.22 1.29 -3.11
N PHE A 74 6.17 1.42 -4.04
CA PHE A 74 7.38 0.61 -4.07
C PHE A 74 8.60 1.52 -4.05
N GLY A 75 9.58 1.18 -3.25
CA GLY A 75 10.80 1.98 -3.14
C GLY A 75 11.37 1.95 -1.74
N ARG A 76 12.13 2.97 -1.39
CA ARG A 76 12.82 3.11 -0.10
C ARG A 76 12.48 4.42 0.62
N ALA A 77 11.76 5.31 -0.04
CA ALA A 77 11.34 6.60 0.50
C ALA A 77 9.98 7.00 -0.08
N PRO A 78 9.22 7.87 0.59
CA PRO A 78 7.99 8.42 0.06
C PRO A 78 8.23 9.18 -1.26
N TYR A 79 7.32 9.02 -2.19
CA TYR A 79 7.37 9.76 -3.45
C TYR A 79 6.00 10.26 -3.87
N LYS A 80 5.99 11.35 -4.64
CA LYS A 80 4.77 11.98 -5.16
C LYS A 80 4.60 11.69 -6.64
N ARG A 81 3.42 11.23 -7.02
CA ARG A 81 3.01 11.01 -8.40
C ARG A 81 1.54 11.34 -8.57
N SER A 82 1.19 12.03 -9.66
CA SER A 82 -0.19 12.42 -9.97
C SER A 82 -0.92 13.13 -8.83
N GLY A 83 -0.19 13.87 -7.98
CA GLY A 83 -0.75 14.63 -6.86
C GLY A 83 -1.10 13.79 -5.62
N ILE A 84 -0.70 12.53 -5.57
CA ILE A 84 -0.80 11.61 -4.41
C ILE A 84 0.61 11.27 -3.93
N VAL A 85 0.80 11.15 -2.63
CA VAL A 85 2.02 10.62 -2.01
C VAL A 85 1.89 9.11 -1.85
N TYR A 86 2.92 8.39 -2.26
CA TYR A 86 3.00 6.94 -2.14
C TYR A 86 4.03 6.57 -1.07
N TYR A 87 3.61 5.80 -0.09
CA TYR A 87 4.49 5.24 0.92
C TYR A 87 4.88 3.82 0.56
N PRO A 88 6.18 3.48 0.63
CA PRO A 88 6.65 2.15 0.26
C PRO A 88 6.07 1.05 1.16
N ILE A 89 5.54 0.00 0.54
CA ILE A 89 5.15 -1.22 1.24
C ILE A 89 6.29 -2.23 1.23
N SER A 90 6.39 -3.02 2.29
CA SER A 90 7.36 -4.09 2.40
C SER A 90 7.21 -5.13 1.28
N SER A 91 8.28 -5.36 0.53
CA SER A 91 8.33 -6.43 -0.47
C SER A 91 8.48 -7.83 0.18
N ARG A 92 9.27 -7.91 1.24
CA ARG A 92 9.46 -9.09 2.08
C ARG A 92 9.85 -8.61 3.48
N ARG A 93 9.02 -8.94 4.47
CA ARG A 93 9.21 -8.47 5.86
C ARG A 93 10.62 -8.76 6.38
N SER A 94 11.04 -10.02 6.36
CA SER A 94 12.35 -10.44 6.85
C SER A 94 13.53 -9.75 6.15
N LYS A 95 13.45 -9.60 4.82
CA LYS A 95 14.51 -8.92 4.06
C LYS A 95 14.55 -7.41 4.35
N THR A 96 13.39 -6.78 4.48
CA THR A 96 13.31 -5.34 4.76
C THR A 96 13.86 -5.03 6.15
N LEU A 97 13.55 -5.86 7.15
CA LEU A 97 14.03 -5.67 8.53
C LEU A 97 15.52 -5.95 8.67
N SER A 98 16.10 -6.82 7.85
CA SER A 98 17.55 -7.09 7.83
C SER A 98 18.33 -6.14 6.93
N ASP A 99 17.68 -5.27 6.18
CA ASP A 99 18.34 -4.31 5.30
C ASP A 99 18.95 -3.16 6.13
N LYS A 100 20.27 -3.06 6.11
CA LYS A 100 21.02 -2.01 6.82
C LYS A 100 21.04 -0.66 6.13
N ARG A 101 20.50 -0.58 4.90
CA ARG A 101 20.44 0.68 4.16
C ARG A 101 19.29 1.53 4.66
N ASP A 102 19.47 2.84 4.69
CA ASP A 102 18.42 3.78 5.03
C ASP A 102 17.19 3.62 4.12
N GLY A 103 16.03 3.75 4.72
CA GLY A 103 14.78 3.66 4.01
C GLY A 103 13.57 3.60 4.92
N ILE A 104 12.42 3.84 4.33
CA ILE A 104 11.13 3.81 4.99
C ILE A 104 10.28 2.74 4.36
N THR A 105 9.56 1.99 5.16
CA THR A 105 8.62 0.99 4.69
C THR A 105 7.41 0.89 5.60
N THR A 106 6.26 0.60 5.03
CA THR A 106 5.06 0.26 5.79
C THR A 106 4.87 -1.25 5.80
N PHE A 107 4.39 -1.77 6.93
CA PHE A 107 4.03 -3.17 7.11
C PHE A 107 2.53 -3.29 7.39
N VAL A 108 1.94 -4.36 6.89
CA VAL A 108 0.54 -4.72 7.18
C VAL A 108 0.52 -5.92 8.10
N TYR A 109 -0.18 -5.82 9.21
CA TYR A 109 -0.45 -6.89 10.15
C TYR A 109 -1.95 -7.12 10.25
N HIS A 110 -2.37 -8.37 10.09
CA HIS A 110 -3.76 -8.80 10.24
C HIS A 110 -3.93 -9.45 11.62
N THR A 111 -4.04 -8.66 12.65
CA THR A 111 -4.05 -9.11 14.05
C THR A 111 -5.11 -10.16 14.37
N ASN A 112 -6.22 -10.17 13.64
CA ASN A 112 -7.29 -11.16 13.77
C ASN A 112 -6.94 -12.57 13.27
N THR A 113 -5.79 -12.73 12.60
CA THR A 113 -5.32 -14.00 12.06
C THR A 113 -3.92 -14.37 12.54
N MET A 114 -3.31 -13.56 13.42
CA MET A 114 -1.99 -13.82 13.99
C MET A 114 -2.06 -14.89 15.07
N ASP A 115 -1.11 -15.80 15.05
CA ASP A 115 -0.87 -16.73 16.14
C ASP A 115 0.06 -16.15 17.23
N GLU A 116 0.25 -16.86 18.33
CA GLU A 116 1.09 -16.40 19.46
C GLU A 116 2.53 -16.10 19.03
N LYS A 117 3.09 -16.91 18.14
CA LYS A 117 4.43 -16.70 17.62
C LYS A 117 4.53 -15.43 16.78
N GLU A 118 3.54 -15.17 15.95
CA GLU A 118 3.49 -13.94 15.14
C GLU A 118 3.32 -12.69 16.02
N PHE A 119 2.58 -12.79 17.13
CA PHE A 119 2.51 -11.72 18.14
C PHE A 119 3.85 -11.48 18.82
N ALA A 120 4.54 -12.53 19.27
CA ALA A 120 5.86 -12.40 19.88
C ALA A 120 6.90 -11.81 18.90
N ASP A 121 6.88 -12.22 17.63
CA ASP A 121 7.73 -11.65 16.57
C ASP A 121 7.40 -10.16 16.32
N PHE A 122 6.14 -9.77 16.44
CA PHE A 122 5.70 -8.39 16.29
C PHE A 122 6.14 -7.53 17.50
N GLU A 123 6.00 -8.01 18.71
CA GLU A 123 6.48 -7.32 19.93
C GLU A 123 8.00 -7.09 19.85
N LYS A 124 8.75 -8.12 19.50
CA LYS A 124 10.20 -7.99 19.29
C LYS A 124 10.56 -6.98 18.20
N LEU A 125 9.76 -6.88 17.15
CA LEU A 125 9.93 -5.87 16.12
C LEU A 125 9.77 -4.46 16.71
N LEU A 126 8.74 -4.23 17.52
CA LEU A 126 8.50 -2.92 18.16
C LEU A 126 9.64 -2.50 19.09
N GLU A 127 10.29 -3.46 19.76
CA GLU A 127 11.44 -3.20 20.63
C GLU A 127 12.74 -2.90 19.87
N THR A 128 12.92 -3.51 18.69
CA THR A 128 14.23 -3.49 17.99
C THR A 128 14.28 -2.59 16.77
N ALA A 129 13.14 -2.27 16.16
CA ALA A 129 13.06 -1.42 14.98
C ALA A 129 12.73 0.03 15.35
N LYS A 130 13.24 0.97 14.58
CA LYS A 130 12.80 2.37 14.67
C LYS A 130 11.40 2.49 14.06
N VAL A 131 10.38 2.33 14.89
CA VAL A 131 8.98 2.51 14.51
C VAL A 131 8.62 3.99 14.67
N VAL A 132 7.96 4.55 13.67
CA VAL A 132 7.45 5.92 13.69
C VAL A 132 5.93 5.90 13.48
N SER A 133 5.25 6.90 13.99
CA SER A 133 3.83 7.08 13.74
C SER A 133 3.57 7.43 12.27
N PHE A 134 2.34 7.22 11.81
CA PHE A 134 1.99 7.62 10.45
C PHE A 134 2.00 9.15 10.29
N SER A 135 1.72 9.90 11.34
CA SER A 135 1.83 11.37 11.34
C SER A 135 3.26 11.82 11.09
N GLU A 136 4.24 11.26 11.82
CA GLU A 136 5.67 11.53 11.58
C GLU A 136 6.09 11.14 10.15
N LEU A 137 5.56 10.03 9.64
CA LEU A 137 5.81 9.61 8.27
C LEU A 137 5.28 10.63 7.24
N MET A 138 4.12 11.22 7.49
CA MET A 138 3.51 12.23 6.60
C MET A 138 4.29 13.55 6.57
N ASP A 139 5.00 13.89 7.65
CA ASP A 139 5.86 15.08 7.72
C ASP A 139 7.16 14.92 6.92
N MET A 140 7.48 13.71 6.49
CA MET A 140 8.67 13.46 5.69
C MET A 140 8.52 13.96 4.25
N GLN A 141 9.57 14.59 3.74
CA GLN A 141 9.56 15.13 2.39
C GLN A 141 9.48 14.00 1.34
N ALA A 142 8.42 14.02 0.54
CA ALA A 142 8.26 13.12 -0.59
C ALA A 142 8.92 13.70 -1.84
N THR A 143 9.72 12.90 -2.53
CA THR A 143 10.37 13.30 -3.78
C THR A 143 9.42 13.17 -4.96
N GLN A 144 9.52 14.07 -5.94
CA GLN A 144 8.74 13.93 -7.18
C GLN A 144 9.25 12.74 -7.97
N GLN A 145 8.38 11.74 -8.22
CA GLN A 145 8.76 10.58 -9.02
C GLN A 145 8.76 10.91 -10.51
N GLY A 146 9.89 10.71 -11.17
CA GLY A 146 10.04 10.79 -12.62
C GLY A 146 9.69 9.48 -13.34
N ILE A 147 9.76 9.50 -14.67
CA ILE A 147 9.44 8.36 -15.55
C ILE A 147 10.31 7.14 -15.21
N LEU A 148 11.60 7.33 -14.98
CA LEU A 148 12.51 6.23 -14.62
C LEU A 148 12.11 5.55 -13.30
N GLY A 149 11.74 6.35 -12.29
CA GLY A 149 11.23 5.82 -11.02
C GLY A 149 9.97 4.98 -11.21
N TYR A 150 9.05 5.43 -12.05
CA TYR A 150 7.84 4.69 -12.39
C TYR A 150 8.17 3.34 -13.07
N ILE A 151 9.10 3.32 -14.02
CA ILE A 151 9.51 2.08 -14.69
C ILE A 151 10.16 1.12 -13.69
N CYS A 152 11.08 1.59 -12.87
CA CYS A 152 11.73 0.77 -11.82
C CYS A 152 10.69 0.18 -10.85
N GLU A 153 9.72 0.97 -10.42
CA GLU A 153 8.65 0.55 -9.53
C GLU A 153 7.81 -0.57 -10.17
N HIS A 154 7.48 -0.44 -11.45
CA HIS A 154 6.71 -1.43 -12.20
C HIS A 154 7.48 -2.76 -12.36
N ILE A 155 8.77 -2.68 -12.63
CA ILE A 155 9.67 -3.85 -12.72
C ILE A 155 9.73 -4.57 -11.36
N LEU A 156 9.89 -3.83 -10.25
CA LEU A 156 9.92 -4.39 -8.89
C LEU A 156 8.61 -5.08 -8.54
N ALA A 157 7.48 -4.46 -8.86
CA ALA A 157 6.16 -5.04 -8.64
C ALA A 157 5.97 -6.34 -9.43
N LYS A 158 6.36 -6.36 -10.69
CA LYS A 158 6.28 -7.53 -11.56
C LYS A 158 7.19 -8.66 -11.08
N ALA A 159 8.41 -8.35 -10.67
CA ALA A 159 9.34 -9.33 -10.09
C ALA A 159 8.76 -9.96 -8.81
N LYS A 160 8.19 -9.13 -7.91
CA LYS A 160 7.50 -9.63 -6.70
C LYS A 160 6.37 -10.58 -7.06
N TYR A 161 5.52 -10.23 -8.01
CA TYR A 161 4.40 -11.06 -8.46
C TYR A 161 4.86 -12.41 -8.99
N THR A 162 5.88 -12.42 -9.84
CA THR A 162 6.47 -13.66 -10.41
C THR A 162 7.02 -14.57 -9.31
N ILE A 163 7.79 -14.03 -8.37
CA ILE A 163 8.37 -14.79 -7.25
C ILE A 163 7.28 -15.40 -6.37
N VAL A 164 6.22 -14.64 -6.08
CA VAL A 164 5.10 -15.13 -5.26
C VAL A 164 4.35 -16.26 -5.96
N ASN A 165 4.12 -16.15 -7.27
CA ASN A 165 3.41 -17.17 -8.03
C ASN A 165 4.25 -18.45 -8.20
N LEU A 166 5.55 -18.35 -8.48
CA LEU A 166 6.45 -19.50 -8.54
C LEU A 166 6.44 -20.29 -7.24
N ARG A 167 6.42 -19.61 -6.08
CA ARG A 167 6.35 -20.28 -4.77
C ARG A 167 5.03 -20.99 -4.49
N LYS A 168 3.92 -20.49 -5.07
CA LYS A 168 2.61 -21.16 -4.96
C LYS A 168 2.52 -22.41 -5.83
N SER A 169 3.28 -22.45 -6.94
CA SER A 169 3.30 -23.60 -7.85
C SER A 169 4.21 -24.73 -7.37
N ILE A 170 5.07 -24.49 -6.37
CA ILE A 170 6.00 -25.47 -5.79
C ILE A 170 5.43 -26.10 -4.49
N LYS A 171 4.34 -25.56 -3.99
CA LYS A 171 3.57 -26.14 -2.87
C LYS A 171 2.35 -26.90 -3.39
#